data_141eef4beef90dcd9cf60129d30a131f
#
_entry.id   141eef4beef90dcd9cf60129d30a131f
#
_cell.length_a   1.000
_cell.length_b   1.000
_cell.length_c   1.000
_cell.angle_alpha   90.00
_cell.angle_beta   90.00
_cell.angle_gamma   90.00
#
_symmetry.space_group_name_H-M   'P 1'
#
loop_
_entity.id
_entity.type
_entity.pdbx_description
1 polymer ?
#
loop_
_entity_poly.entity_id
_entity_poly.type
_entity_poly.pdbx_seq_one_letter_code
_entity_poly.pdbx_strand_id
1 'polypeptide(L)'
;HLEGALPTGNFGSKTEERFEVLKKYTDGGPLMCTEFWVGWFDHWGNGGHMTGNLEESVKDLDKMLELGHVNIYMFEGGTNFGFMNGSNYYDELTPDVTSYDYDALLTEDGQITEKYRRYCDVIAKYREIPEVTFTTEIKRKAYGTLPVKEKVSLFSVLDDLSAPVESSFPQSMEKLGQNYGYILYHSTLDTEEKLEKLRLWEANDRANIFVDQKPVTTLYDLELLKEKELDVTFERGADFDILMENMGRVNFGPRMEHQRKGIGQCVQVNGHMHNHWKQYTLPLDNIEKVDFSKEYKEGLPGFYRFTVDIDETADTFLDFEGWGKGCV
;
A
#
# COMPACT_ATOMS: atom_id res chain seq x y z
N HIS A 1 14.70 -29.21 7.14
CA HIS A 1 13.48 -30.02 7.32
C HIS A 1 13.16 -30.21 8.78
N LEU A 2 11.87 -30.13 9.12
CA LEU A 2 11.36 -30.58 10.41
C LEU A 2 10.92 -32.04 10.23
N GLU A 3 11.32 -32.92 11.12
CA GLU A 3 10.91 -34.30 11.10
C GLU A 3 9.38 -34.44 11.22
N GLY A 4 8.76 -35.24 10.38
CA GLY A 4 7.30 -35.38 10.33
C GLY A 4 6.53 -34.29 9.59
N ALA A 5 7.20 -33.26 9.08
CA ALA A 5 6.57 -32.23 8.24
C ALA A 5 6.65 -32.61 6.75
N LEU A 6 5.55 -32.41 6.01
CA LEU A 6 5.54 -32.56 4.55
C LEU A 6 6.18 -31.33 3.90
N PRO A 7 7.26 -31.48 3.13
CA PRO A 7 7.78 -30.39 2.30
C PRO A 7 6.80 -30.07 1.17
N THR A 8 6.52 -28.79 0.99
CA THR A 8 5.62 -28.27 -0.06
C THR A 8 6.31 -27.19 -0.87
N GLY A 9 5.72 -26.81 -2.01
CA GLY A 9 6.22 -25.72 -2.86
C GLY A 9 5.17 -24.63 -3.02
N ASN A 10 5.62 -23.38 -3.28
CA ASN A 10 4.78 -22.24 -3.62
C ASN A 10 5.22 -21.71 -4.99
N PHE A 11 4.34 -21.75 -5.97
CA PHE A 11 4.63 -21.29 -7.33
C PHE A 11 3.35 -21.14 -8.17
N GLY A 12 3.36 -20.26 -9.18
CA GLY A 12 2.23 -20.01 -10.08
C GLY A 12 2.46 -20.48 -11.52
N SER A 13 3.61 -21.12 -11.81
CA SER A 13 3.95 -21.55 -13.19
C SER A 13 5.01 -22.62 -13.18
N LYS A 14 5.23 -23.27 -14.37
CA LYS A 14 6.24 -24.31 -14.59
C LYS A 14 6.08 -25.49 -13.62
N THR A 15 4.86 -25.94 -13.46
CA THR A 15 4.47 -26.95 -12.48
C THR A 15 5.36 -28.20 -12.49
N GLU A 16 5.64 -28.76 -13.68
CA GLU A 16 6.44 -29.98 -13.82
C GLU A 16 7.88 -29.76 -13.30
N GLU A 17 8.54 -28.68 -13.72
CA GLU A 17 9.90 -28.32 -13.27
C GLU A 17 9.95 -28.13 -11.75
N ARG A 18 8.95 -27.45 -11.18
CA ARG A 18 8.87 -27.14 -9.74
C ARG A 18 8.65 -28.41 -8.93
N PHE A 19 7.79 -29.30 -9.39
CA PHE A 19 7.57 -30.59 -8.72
C PHE A 19 8.78 -31.52 -8.84
N GLU A 20 9.54 -31.49 -9.95
CA GLU A 20 10.80 -32.25 -10.04
C GLU A 20 11.84 -31.75 -9.00
N VAL A 21 11.86 -30.44 -8.72
CA VAL A 21 12.69 -29.91 -7.63
C VAL A 21 12.17 -30.36 -6.27
N LEU A 22 10.86 -30.29 -6.03
CA LEU A 22 10.22 -30.66 -4.76
C LEU A 22 10.43 -32.14 -4.41
N LYS A 23 10.41 -33.04 -5.41
CA LYS A 23 10.67 -34.48 -5.25
C LYS A 23 11.98 -34.78 -4.50
N LYS A 24 13.00 -33.92 -4.65
CA LYS A 24 14.28 -34.09 -3.95
C LYS A 24 14.20 -33.95 -2.44
N TYR A 25 13.10 -33.42 -1.94
CA TYR A 25 12.87 -33.09 -0.53
C TYR A 25 11.74 -33.88 0.13
N THR A 26 10.98 -34.66 -0.63
CA THR A 26 9.78 -35.36 -0.13
C THR A 26 10.00 -36.83 0.20
N ASP A 27 11.20 -37.40 -0.07
CA ASP A 27 11.53 -38.81 0.15
C ASP A 27 10.46 -39.79 -0.40
N GLY A 28 9.89 -39.48 -1.58
CA GLY A 28 8.82 -40.24 -2.21
C GLY A 28 7.42 -39.98 -1.68
N GLY A 29 7.25 -38.99 -0.82
CA GLY A 29 5.95 -38.51 -0.33
C GLY A 29 5.14 -37.77 -1.40
N PRO A 30 3.90 -37.36 -1.05
CA PRO A 30 3.05 -36.63 -1.98
C PRO A 30 3.65 -35.31 -2.35
N LEU A 31 3.41 -34.85 -3.59
CA LEU A 31 3.74 -33.53 -4.05
C LEU A 31 2.58 -32.59 -3.78
N MET A 32 2.86 -31.40 -3.22
CA MET A 32 1.83 -30.40 -2.94
C MET A 32 2.34 -28.98 -3.21
N CYS A 33 1.58 -28.23 -3.95
CA CYS A 33 1.69 -26.79 -4.05
C CYS A 33 0.75 -26.15 -3.02
N THR A 34 1.30 -25.48 -2.02
CA THR A 34 0.51 -24.85 -0.95
C THR A 34 0.08 -23.43 -1.26
N GLU A 35 0.71 -22.79 -2.23
CA GLU A 35 0.25 -21.56 -2.84
C GLU A 35 0.44 -21.64 -4.36
N PHE A 36 -0.61 -22.02 -5.06
CA PHE A 36 -0.64 -21.90 -6.51
C PHE A 36 -1.09 -20.50 -6.87
N TRP A 37 -0.14 -19.66 -7.25
CA TRP A 37 -0.38 -18.25 -7.56
C TRP A 37 -1.13 -18.10 -8.88
N VAL A 38 -2.41 -17.79 -8.79
CA VAL A 38 -3.29 -17.67 -9.95
C VAL A 38 -3.24 -16.30 -10.62
N GLY A 39 -2.64 -15.32 -9.95
CA GLY A 39 -2.47 -13.95 -10.37
C GLY A 39 -1.37 -13.24 -9.57
N TRP A 40 -1.50 -11.93 -9.40
CA TRP A 40 -0.62 -11.11 -8.59
C TRP A 40 -1.34 -9.87 -8.07
N PHE A 41 -0.87 -9.32 -6.96
CA PHE A 41 -1.44 -8.10 -6.39
C PHE A 41 -1.00 -6.85 -7.13
N ASP A 42 -1.86 -5.83 -7.13
CA ASP A 42 -1.54 -4.49 -7.60
C ASP A 42 -0.72 -3.74 -6.54
N HIS A 43 0.21 -2.91 -6.98
CA HIS A 43 1.00 -2.07 -6.09
C HIS A 43 1.11 -0.65 -6.64
N TRP A 44 1.44 0.30 -5.78
CA TRP A 44 1.66 1.67 -6.18
C TRP A 44 2.76 1.76 -7.24
N GLY A 45 2.44 2.38 -8.38
CA GLY A 45 3.39 2.61 -9.48
C GLY A 45 3.44 1.53 -10.54
N ASN A 46 2.71 0.40 -10.43
CA ASN A 46 2.71 -0.64 -11.46
C ASN A 46 1.96 -0.29 -12.77
N GLY A 47 1.29 0.86 -12.81
CA GLY A 47 0.71 1.43 -14.04
C GLY A 47 -0.60 0.81 -14.51
N GLY A 48 -1.23 -0.06 -13.74
CA GLY A 48 -2.52 -0.66 -14.05
C GLY A 48 -2.78 -1.97 -13.32
N HIS A 49 -3.95 -2.55 -13.54
CA HIS A 49 -4.34 -3.82 -12.94
C HIS A 49 -3.51 -4.99 -13.49
N MET A 50 -2.94 -5.79 -12.59
CA MET A 50 -2.14 -6.96 -12.92
C MET A 50 -3.04 -8.12 -13.32
N THR A 51 -2.86 -8.65 -14.52
CA THR A 51 -3.59 -9.82 -15.01
C THR A 51 -2.63 -10.89 -15.53
N GLY A 52 -2.91 -12.13 -15.24
CA GLY A 52 -2.13 -13.28 -15.68
C GLY A 52 -2.58 -13.84 -17.04
N ASN A 53 -1.76 -14.72 -17.61
CA ASN A 53 -2.14 -15.48 -18.79
C ASN A 53 -3.05 -16.65 -18.40
N LEU A 54 -4.35 -16.54 -18.67
CA LEU A 54 -5.36 -17.52 -18.30
C LEU A 54 -5.05 -18.92 -18.89
N GLU A 55 -4.66 -18.99 -20.16
CA GLU A 55 -4.41 -20.26 -20.85
C GLU A 55 -3.20 -21.01 -20.27
N GLU A 56 -2.16 -20.29 -19.88
CA GLU A 56 -1.00 -20.87 -19.19
C GLU A 56 -1.36 -21.36 -17.80
N SER A 57 -2.09 -20.53 -17.04
CA SER A 57 -2.55 -20.86 -15.69
C SER A 57 -3.44 -22.12 -15.68
N VAL A 58 -4.35 -22.25 -16.65
CA VAL A 58 -5.20 -23.45 -16.83
C VAL A 58 -4.37 -24.69 -17.12
N LYS A 59 -3.34 -24.60 -17.96
CA LYS A 59 -2.44 -25.73 -18.27
C LYS A 59 -1.61 -26.11 -17.05
N ASP A 60 -1.10 -25.15 -16.31
CA ASP A 60 -0.35 -25.40 -15.08
C ASP A 60 -1.22 -26.07 -14.01
N LEU A 61 -2.49 -25.66 -13.85
CA LEU A 61 -3.43 -26.32 -12.96
C LEU A 61 -3.70 -27.76 -13.37
N ASP A 62 -3.94 -28.02 -14.66
CA ASP A 62 -4.17 -29.39 -15.18
C ASP A 62 -2.97 -30.30 -14.87
N LYS A 63 -1.77 -29.80 -15.17
CA LYS A 63 -0.52 -30.52 -14.86
C LYS A 63 -0.33 -30.73 -13.35
N MET A 64 -0.73 -29.77 -12.53
CA MET A 64 -0.62 -29.86 -11.07
C MET A 64 -1.52 -30.96 -10.50
N LEU A 65 -2.77 -31.04 -10.98
CA LEU A 65 -3.73 -32.06 -10.56
C LEU A 65 -3.37 -33.45 -11.07
N GLU A 66 -2.67 -33.56 -12.21
CA GLU A 66 -2.10 -34.82 -12.71
C GLU A 66 -0.99 -35.35 -11.78
N LEU A 67 -0.13 -34.46 -11.27
CA LEU A 67 1.11 -34.83 -10.57
C LEU A 67 1.01 -34.81 -9.06
N GLY A 68 0.07 -34.06 -8.47
CA GLY A 68 0.04 -33.87 -7.03
C GLY A 68 -1.22 -33.14 -6.53
N HIS A 69 -1.01 -32.34 -5.49
CA HIS A 69 -2.06 -31.61 -4.79
C HIS A 69 -1.85 -30.09 -4.91
N VAL A 70 -2.96 -29.36 -4.87
CA VAL A 70 -2.97 -27.90 -5.01
C VAL A 70 -3.79 -27.24 -3.90
N ASN A 71 -3.29 -26.10 -3.41
CA ASN A 71 -4.06 -25.10 -2.72
C ASN A 71 -3.96 -23.79 -3.51
N ILE A 72 -5.10 -23.27 -3.93
CA ILE A 72 -5.18 -22.07 -4.78
C ILE A 72 -4.89 -20.83 -3.95
N TYR A 73 -4.03 -19.95 -4.46
CA TYR A 73 -3.71 -18.64 -3.88
C TYR A 73 -3.80 -17.56 -4.99
N MET A 74 -4.82 -16.68 -5.06
CA MET A 74 -5.98 -16.55 -4.16
C MET A 74 -7.23 -17.09 -4.84
N PHE A 75 -8.12 -17.66 -4.06
CA PHE A 75 -9.46 -18.01 -4.55
C PHE A 75 -10.31 -16.74 -4.69
N GLU A 76 -10.19 -15.86 -3.70
CA GLU A 76 -10.72 -14.50 -3.65
C GLU A 76 -9.69 -13.65 -2.87
N GLY A 77 -9.35 -12.47 -3.39
CA GLY A 77 -8.25 -11.68 -2.84
C GLY A 77 -8.64 -10.75 -1.70
N GLY A 78 -9.78 -10.10 -1.82
CA GLY A 78 -10.31 -9.20 -0.79
C GLY A 78 -9.78 -7.77 -0.85
N THR A 79 -9.99 -7.05 0.25
CA THR A 79 -9.72 -5.61 0.38
C THR A 79 -8.79 -5.33 1.55
N ASN A 80 -7.76 -4.54 1.32
CA ASN A 80 -6.90 -3.97 2.37
C ASN A 80 -7.59 -2.75 2.97
N PHE A 81 -8.22 -2.89 4.13
CA PHE A 81 -8.92 -1.79 4.80
C PHE A 81 -7.97 -0.83 5.53
N GLY A 82 -8.28 0.46 5.47
CA GLY A 82 -7.51 1.52 6.11
C GLY A 82 -6.06 1.54 5.63
N PHE A 83 -5.11 1.54 6.57
CA PHE A 83 -3.66 1.47 6.30
C PHE A 83 -3.08 0.08 6.62
N MET A 84 -3.86 -0.99 6.43
CA MET A 84 -3.45 -2.34 6.80
C MET A 84 -2.82 -3.14 5.65
N ASN A 85 -2.55 -2.49 4.52
CA ASN A 85 -1.83 -3.08 3.42
C ASN A 85 -0.38 -3.42 3.79
N GLY A 86 0.15 -4.47 3.16
CA GLY A 86 1.54 -4.83 3.22
C GLY A 86 2.37 -4.26 2.07
N SER A 87 3.58 -4.76 1.93
CA SER A 87 4.48 -4.48 0.81
C SER A 87 5.44 -5.62 0.60
N ASN A 88 5.75 -5.94 -0.64
CA ASN A 88 6.97 -6.70 -0.94
C ASN A 88 8.16 -5.75 -1.07
N TYR A 89 9.36 -6.29 -0.84
CA TYR A 89 10.62 -5.61 -1.14
C TYR A 89 11.55 -6.60 -1.81
N TYR A 90 11.91 -6.31 -3.05
CA TYR A 90 12.99 -6.99 -3.76
C TYR A 90 14.16 -6.02 -3.96
N ASP A 91 14.13 -5.24 -5.02
CA ASP A 91 15.09 -4.17 -5.28
C ASP A 91 14.53 -2.80 -4.88
N GLU A 92 13.20 -2.69 -4.82
CA GLU A 92 12.42 -1.52 -4.43
C GLU A 92 11.17 -1.90 -3.64
N LEU A 93 10.56 -0.91 -2.99
CA LEU A 93 9.31 -1.07 -2.25
C LEU A 93 8.13 -1.18 -3.22
N THR A 94 7.33 -2.23 -3.07
CA THR A 94 6.10 -2.45 -3.85
C THR A 94 4.90 -2.57 -2.91
N PRO A 95 4.39 -1.43 -2.38
CA PRO A 95 3.29 -1.45 -1.43
C PRO A 95 1.98 -1.77 -2.12
N ASP A 96 1.20 -2.67 -1.50
CA ASP A 96 -0.12 -3.04 -1.99
C ASP A 96 -1.04 -1.82 -2.01
N VAL A 97 -1.99 -1.83 -2.93
CA VAL A 97 -3.10 -0.87 -2.96
C VAL A 97 -4.28 -1.37 -2.14
N THR A 98 -5.38 -0.62 -2.10
CA THR A 98 -6.59 -0.99 -1.36
C THR A 98 -7.17 -2.31 -1.83
N SER A 99 -7.33 -2.49 -3.15
CA SER A 99 -7.81 -3.75 -3.71
C SER A 99 -6.70 -4.80 -3.71
N TYR A 100 -6.99 -5.96 -3.16
CA TYR A 100 -6.17 -7.17 -3.30
C TYR A 100 -6.87 -8.16 -4.24
N ASP A 101 -7.42 -7.68 -5.34
CA ASP A 101 -8.16 -8.50 -6.33
C ASP A 101 -7.35 -9.71 -6.79
N TYR A 102 -6.05 -9.54 -7.00
CA TYR A 102 -5.09 -10.60 -7.32
C TYR A 102 -5.33 -11.29 -8.67
N ASP A 103 -6.23 -10.78 -9.50
CA ASP A 103 -6.72 -11.51 -10.68
C ASP A 103 -7.20 -12.93 -10.29
N ALA A 104 -7.92 -13.01 -9.14
CA ALA A 104 -8.34 -14.25 -8.49
C ALA A 104 -9.49 -14.95 -9.23
N LEU A 105 -9.96 -16.08 -8.67
CA LEU A 105 -11.09 -16.82 -9.24
C LEU A 105 -12.42 -16.12 -9.04
N LEU A 106 -12.57 -15.40 -7.93
CA LEU A 106 -13.68 -14.48 -7.69
C LEU A 106 -13.16 -13.05 -7.73
N THR A 107 -13.98 -12.12 -8.19
CA THR A 107 -13.69 -10.69 -8.05
C THR A 107 -13.75 -10.28 -6.58
N GLU A 108 -13.20 -9.10 -6.23
CA GLU A 108 -13.21 -8.57 -4.87
C GLU A 108 -14.62 -8.46 -4.26
N ASP A 109 -15.64 -8.24 -5.09
CA ASP A 109 -17.05 -8.25 -4.69
C ASP A 109 -17.75 -9.62 -4.83
N GLY A 110 -16.99 -10.70 -5.03
CA GLY A 110 -17.44 -12.09 -4.97
C GLY A 110 -18.08 -12.62 -6.26
N GLN A 111 -17.90 -11.97 -7.40
CA GLN A 111 -18.46 -12.48 -8.67
C GLN A 111 -17.54 -13.53 -9.31
N ILE A 112 -18.15 -14.47 -10.02
CA ILE A 112 -17.45 -15.53 -10.73
C ILE A 112 -16.76 -14.97 -11.97
N THR A 113 -15.45 -15.20 -12.06
CA THR A 113 -14.63 -14.83 -13.22
C THR A 113 -14.64 -15.93 -14.29
N GLU A 114 -14.12 -15.62 -15.48
CA GLU A 114 -13.82 -16.63 -16.51
C GLU A 114 -12.78 -17.64 -16.01
N LYS A 115 -11.81 -17.20 -15.24
CA LYS A 115 -10.79 -18.07 -14.61
C LYS A 115 -11.41 -19.14 -13.72
N TYR A 116 -12.40 -18.77 -12.90
CA TYR A 116 -13.16 -19.73 -12.09
C TYR A 116 -13.80 -20.82 -12.96
N ARG A 117 -14.50 -20.44 -14.03
CA ARG A 117 -15.18 -21.40 -14.93
C ARG A 117 -14.18 -22.36 -15.57
N ARG A 118 -13.10 -21.82 -16.11
CA ARG A 118 -12.03 -22.61 -16.73
C ARG A 118 -11.35 -23.55 -15.73
N TYR A 119 -11.18 -23.13 -14.49
CA TYR A 119 -10.64 -23.99 -13.43
C TYR A 119 -11.60 -25.10 -13.04
N CYS A 120 -12.91 -24.83 -12.98
CA CYS A 120 -13.92 -25.88 -12.80
C CYS A 120 -13.84 -26.94 -13.90
N ASP A 121 -13.72 -26.54 -15.17
CA ASP A 121 -13.57 -27.48 -16.30
C ASP A 121 -12.36 -28.38 -16.16
N VAL A 122 -11.24 -27.86 -15.68
CA VAL A 122 -10.03 -28.64 -15.41
C VAL A 122 -10.25 -29.59 -14.23
N ILE A 123 -10.74 -29.10 -13.10
CA ILE A 123 -10.94 -29.89 -11.89
C ILE A 123 -11.92 -31.04 -12.13
N ALA A 124 -12.95 -30.81 -12.98
CA ALA A 124 -13.94 -31.81 -13.34
C ALA A 124 -13.36 -33.07 -14.00
N LYS A 125 -12.14 -32.99 -14.58
CA LYS A 125 -11.42 -34.16 -15.11
C LYS A 125 -10.95 -35.14 -14.02
N TYR A 126 -10.74 -34.66 -12.80
CA TYR A 126 -10.10 -35.37 -11.70
C TYR A 126 -11.06 -35.72 -10.56
N ARG A 127 -12.13 -34.92 -10.39
CA ARG A 127 -13.16 -35.16 -9.36
C ARG A 127 -14.50 -34.54 -9.76
N GLU A 128 -15.56 -35.08 -9.18
CA GLU A 128 -16.89 -34.50 -9.29
C GLU A 128 -16.90 -33.10 -8.62
N ILE A 129 -17.44 -32.13 -9.34
CA ILE A 129 -17.69 -30.78 -8.82
C ILE A 129 -19.15 -30.70 -8.39
N PRO A 130 -19.46 -30.38 -7.12
CA PRO A 130 -20.83 -30.20 -6.69
C PRO A 130 -21.47 -29.02 -7.43
N GLU A 131 -22.74 -29.16 -7.74
CA GLU A 131 -23.52 -28.05 -8.28
C GLU A 131 -23.63 -26.94 -7.22
N VAL A 132 -23.19 -25.74 -7.56
CA VAL A 132 -23.26 -24.57 -6.68
C VAL A 132 -24.40 -23.69 -7.16
N THR A 133 -25.39 -23.50 -6.30
CA THR A 133 -26.49 -22.56 -6.55
C THR A 133 -26.17 -21.21 -5.90
N PHE A 134 -26.03 -20.19 -6.71
CA PHE A 134 -25.86 -18.81 -6.23
C PHE A 134 -27.22 -18.25 -5.83
N THR A 135 -27.36 -17.88 -4.57
CA THR A 135 -28.62 -17.43 -4.00
C THR A 135 -28.79 -15.90 -4.01
N THR A 136 -27.71 -15.16 -4.32
CA THR A 136 -27.69 -13.71 -4.24
C THR A 136 -27.13 -13.11 -5.53
N GLU A 137 -27.92 -12.28 -6.18
CA GLU A 137 -27.44 -11.44 -7.27
C GLU A 137 -26.86 -10.15 -6.68
N ILE A 138 -25.61 -9.84 -6.99
CA ILE A 138 -24.96 -8.60 -6.56
C ILE A 138 -25.45 -7.47 -7.48
N LYS A 139 -26.24 -6.57 -6.92
CA LYS A 139 -26.68 -5.37 -7.64
C LYS A 139 -25.58 -4.33 -7.61
N ARG A 140 -25.31 -3.72 -8.75
CA ARG A 140 -24.38 -2.60 -8.90
C ARG A 140 -25.10 -1.36 -9.39
N LYS A 141 -24.75 -0.19 -8.83
CA LYS A 141 -25.36 1.09 -9.20
C LYS A 141 -24.32 2.21 -9.21
N ALA A 142 -24.37 3.02 -10.26
CA ALA A 142 -23.63 4.28 -10.30
C ALA A 142 -24.48 5.39 -9.68
N TYR A 143 -23.93 6.09 -8.67
CA TYR A 143 -24.60 7.21 -8.01
C TYR A 143 -24.18 8.57 -8.60
N GLY A 144 -23.39 8.55 -9.68
CA GLY A 144 -22.95 9.74 -10.39
C GLY A 144 -21.78 10.44 -9.76
N THR A 145 -21.48 11.65 -10.24
CA THR A 145 -20.36 12.47 -9.75
C THR A 145 -20.79 13.25 -8.49
N LEU A 146 -20.01 13.13 -7.44
CA LEU A 146 -20.25 13.81 -6.17
C LEU A 146 -19.46 15.11 -6.12
N PRO A 147 -20.10 16.27 -5.89
CA PRO A 147 -19.38 17.52 -5.68
C PRO A 147 -18.71 17.53 -4.31
N VAL A 148 -17.51 18.10 -4.25
CA VAL A 148 -16.86 18.40 -2.96
C VAL A 148 -17.74 19.37 -2.17
N LYS A 149 -18.17 18.99 -0.99
CA LYS A 149 -19.05 19.79 -0.14
C LYS A 149 -18.27 20.71 0.78
N GLU A 150 -17.22 20.19 1.38
CA GLU A 150 -16.35 20.93 2.29
C GLU A 150 -14.90 20.49 2.05
N LYS A 151 -13.96 21.39 2.27
CA LYS A 151 -12.53 21.11 2.14
C LYS A 151 -11.73 21.96 3.11
N VAL A 152 -10.62 21.42 3.61
CA VAL A 152 -9.70 22.11 4.54
C VAL A 152 -8.28 21.60 4.35
N SER A 153 -7.27 22.44 4.49
CA SER A 153 -5.87 22.03 4.41
C SER A 153 -5.42 21.31 5.67
N LEU A 154 -4.58 20.27 5.53
CA LEU A 154 -4.00 19.53 6.64
C LEU A 154 -3.32 20.46 7.65
N PHE A 155 -2.51 21.41 7.18
CA PHE A 155 -1.78 22.35 8.04
C PHE A 155 -2.71 23.19 8.93
N SER A 156 -3.93 23.49 8.48
CA SER A 156 -4.90 24.25 9.25
C SER A 156 -5.56 23.48 10.40
N VAL A 157 -5.52 22.14 10.36
CA VAL A 157 -6.21 21.26 11.31
C VAL A 157 -5.24 20.32 12.08
N LEU A 158 -3.94 20.54 11.99
CA LEU A 158 -2.95 19.71 12.68
C LEU A 158 -3.21 19.60 14.18
N ASP A 159 -3.45 20.73 14.84
CA ASP A 159 -3.69 20.76 16.29
C ASP A 159 -5.04 20.13 16.70
N ASP A 160 -5.98 19.98 15.76
CA ASP A 160 -7.22 19.25 16.01
C ASP A 160 -6.99 17.73 16.02
N LEU A 161 -6.04 17.28 15.19
CA LEU A 161 -5.76 15.85 14.96
C LEU A 161 -4.67 15.31 15.87
N SER A 162 -3.67 16.12 16.23
CA SER A 162 -2.48 15.63 16.94
C SER A 162 -1.86 16.70 17.83
N ALA A 163 -1.46 16.32 19.02
CA ALA A 163 -0.58 17.15 19.85
C ALA A 163 0.89 16.88 19.45
N PRO A 164 1.70 17.92 19.19
CA PRO A 164 3.07 17.72 18.76
C PRO A 164 3.97 17.14 19.86
N VAL A 165 4.88 16.25 19.47
CA VAL A 165 5.98 15.81 20.32
C VAL A 165 7.25 16.57 19.91
N GLU A 166 7.89 17.25 20.84
CA GLU A 166 9.10 18.03 20.58
C GLU A 166 10.37 17.21 20.87
N SER A 167 11.35 17.31 19.98
CA SER A 167 12.68 16.71 20.18
C SER A 167 13.75 17.41 19.35
N SER A 168 15.03 17.23 19.74
CA SER A 168 16.14 17.80 18.99
C SER A 168 16.27 17.18 17.59
N PHE A 169 16.01 15.87 17.46
CA PHE A 169 16.07 15.14 16.21
C PHE A 169 14.74 14.45 15.93
N PRO A 170 14.39 14.23 14.66
CA PRO A 170 13.18 13.50 14.32
C PRO A 170 13.21 12.08 14.90
N GLN A 171 12.04 11.56 15.22
CA GLN A 171 11.84 10.21 15.72
C GLN A 171 10.97 9.43 14.76
N SER A 172 11.23 8.14 14.60
CA SER A 172 10.42 7.27 13.77
C SER A 172 9.00 7.12 14.33
N MET A 173 8.06 6.73 13.47
CA MET A 173 6.68 6.45 13.88
C MET A 173 6.62 5.46 15.04
N GLU A 174 7.45 4.39 15.01
CA GLU A 174 7.49 3.36 16.06
C GLU A 174 7.90 3.91 17.41
N LYS A 175 8.86 4.85 17.46
CA LYS A 175 9.27 5.51 18.71
C LYS A 175 8.18 6.39 19.29
N LEU A 176 7.31 6.93 18.43
CA LEU A 176 6.18 7.76 18.81
C LEU A 176 4.89 6.93 19.06
N GLY A 177 4.98 5.60 19.00
CA GLY A 177 3.85 4.70 19.20
C GLY A 177 2.85 4.66 18.04
N GLN A 178 3.23 5.15 16.87
CA GLN A 178 2.41 5.13 15.66
C GLN A 178 2.78 3.94 14.78
N ASN A 179 1.79 3.21 14.28
CA ASN A 179 1.99 2.00 13.48
C ASN A 179 1.73 2.17 12.00
N TYR A 180 0.87 3.11 11.60
CA TYR A 180 0.41 3.35 10.22
C TYR A 180 0.06 4.83 9.99
N GLY A 181 -0.30 5.18 8.75
CA GLY A 181 -0.75 6.51 8.37
C GLY A 181 0.39 7.47 8.03
N TYR A 182 0.23 8.72 8.43
CA TYR A 182 1.17 9.81 8.12
C TYR A 182 1.81 10.36 9.39
N ILE A 183 2.95 11.02 9.25
CA ILE A 183 3.55 11.84 10.28
C ILE A 183 4.07 13.12 9.67
N LEU A 184 3.79 14.27 10.29
CA LEU A 184 4.35 15.54 9.90
C LEU A 184 5.48 15.93 10.85
N TYR A 185 6.64 16.20 10.28
CA TYR A 185 7.78 16.82 10.95
C TYR A 185 7.83 18.29 10.59
N HIS A 186 7.70 19.16 11.59
CA HIS A 186 7.75 20.61 11.46
C HIS A 186 8.98 21.17 12.15
N SER A 187 9.64 22.12 11.51
CA SER A 187 10.76 22.89 12.05
C SER A 187 10.84 24.25 11.38
N THR A 188 11.86 25.07 11.69
CA THR A 188 12.09 26.36 11.05
C THR A 188 13.49 26.45 10.50
N LEU A 189 13.67 27.14 9.36
CA LEU A 189 14.96 27.37 8.72
C LEU A 189 15.54 28.74 9.17
N ASP A 190 16.21 28.74 10.35
CA ASP A 190 16.65 29.98 11.00
C ASP A 190 18.05 30.44 10.56
N THR A 191 18.87 29.55 10.03
CA THR A 191 20.28 29.82 9.72
C THR A 191 20.55 30.00 8.24
N GLU A 192 19.66 29.51 7.41
CA GLU A 192 19.78 29.48 5.96
C GLU A 192 18.78 30.43 5.29
N GLU A 193 19.08 30.89 4.10
CA GLU A 193 18.16 31.65 3.23
C GLU A 193 17.92 30.90 1.90
N LYS A 194 18.55 29.73 1.76
CA LYS A 194 18.47 28.87 0.59
C LYS A 194 18.58 27.40 1.00
N LEU A 195 17.72 26.56 0.45
CA LEU A 195 17.81 25.12 0.55
C LEU A 195 18.39 24.58 -0.77
N GLU A 196 19.67 24.19 -0.72
CA GLU A 196 20.39 23.65 -1.88
C GLU A 196 20.49 22.13 -1.85
N LYS A 197 20.58 21.55 -0.65
CA LYS A 197 20.75 20.12 -0.45
C LYS A 197 19.94 19.64 0.74
N LEU A 198 19.21 18.55 0.52
CA LEU A 198 18.41 17.90 1.54
C LEU A 198 18.75 16.42 1.60
N ARG A 199 18.98 15.90 2.79
CA ARG A 199 19.12 14.47 3.04
C ARG A 199 18.32 14.04 4.26
N LEU A 200 17.48 13.01 4.07
CA LEU A 200 16.74 12.36 5.13
C LEU A 200 17.43 11.04 5.45
N TRP A 201 17.84 10.84 6.70
CA TRP A 201 18.55 9.64 7.11
C TRP A 201 17.60 8.62 7.74
N GLU A 202 17.67 7.37 7.26
CA GLU A 202 16.77 6.28 7.66
C GLU A 202 15.30 6.69 7.49
N ALA A 203 14.95 7.27 6.34
CA ALA A 203 13.60 7.73 6.03
C ALA A 203 12.85 6.70 5.16
N ASN A 204 11.59 6.45 5.49
CA ASN A 204 10.67 5.53 4.80
C ASN A 204 9.23 6.00 5.00
N ASP A 205 8.35 5.94 4.01
CA ASP A 205 8.56 5.39 2.63
C ASP A 205 8.45 6.49 1.59
N ARG A 206 7.60 7.53 1.81
CA ARG A 206 7.36 8.66 0.91
C ARG A 206 7.35 9.97 1.70
N ALA A 207 8.07 10.99 1.20
CA ALA A 207 8.18 12.30 1.82
C ALA A 207 7.68 13.39 0.88
N ASN A 208 6.73 14.20 1.35
CA ASN A 208 6.38 15.49 0.72
C ASN A 208 7.03 16.60 1.52
N ILE A 209 7.82 17.44 0.87
CA ILE A 209 8.61 18.50 1.49
C ILE A 209 8.03 19.85 1.13
N PHE A 210 7.89 20.72 2.14
CA PHE A 210 7.33 22.07 2.02
C PHE A 210 8.24 23.10 2.69
N VAL A 211 8.28 24.31 2.14
CA VAL A 211 8.86 25.49 2.75
C VAL A 211 7.81 26.60 2.69
N ASP A 212 7.46 27.20 3.82
CA ASP A 212 6.34 28.17 3.96
C ASP A 212 5.05 27.65 3.31
N GLN A 213 4.72 26.40 3.58
CA GLN A 213 3.59 25.68 2.99
C GLN A 213 3.58 25.68 1.44
N LYS A 214 4.71 25.86 0.78
CA LYS A 214 4.85 25.69 -0.66
C LYS A 214 5.49 24.34 -0.95
N PRO A 215 4.90 23.50 -1.82
CA PRO A 215 5.49 22.23 -2.21
C PRO A 215 6.86 22.44 -2.85
N VAL A 216 7.87 21.71 -2.36
CA VAL A 216 9.25 21.73 -2.87
C VAL A 216 9.54 20.51 -3.71
N THR A 217 9.36 19.34 -3.14
CA THR A 217 9.62 18.06 -3.83
C THR A 217 8.91 16.91 -3.11
N THR A 218 8.72 15.83 -3.83
CA THR A 218 8.32 14.52 -3.28
C THR A 218 9.46 13.55 -3.51
N LEU A 219 9.80 12.76 -2.50
CA LEU A 219 10.80 11.70 -2.56
C LEU A 219 10.15 10.38 -2.18
N TYR A 220 10.52 9.30 -2.88
CA TYR A 220 9.96 7.98 -2.66
C TYR A 220 11.06 6.92 -2.63
N ASP A 221 10.96 5.96 -1.71
CA ASP A 221 11.80 4.77 -1.54
C ASP A 221 13.30 5.02 -1.82
N LEU A 222 13.81 4.60 -2.96
CA LEU A 222 15.23 4.71 -3.32
C LEU A 222 15.73 6.16 -3.44
N GLU A 223 14.85 7.13 -3.69
CA GLU A 223 15.21 8.53 -3.71
C GLU A 223 15.53 9.05 -2.31
N LEU A 224 14.86 8.51 -1.28
CA LEU A 224 15.13 8.84 0.14
C LEU A 224 16.52 8.38 0.61
N LEU A 225 17.13 7.44 -0.09
CA LEU A 225 18.49 6.97 0.22
C LEU A 225 19.60 7.94 -0.25
N LYS A 226 19.24 8.96 -1.02
CA LYS A 226 20.18 9.88 -1.66
C LYS A 226 20.01 11.31 -1.13
N GLU A 227 21.08 12.10 -1.24
CA GLU A 227 20.99 13.56 -1.09
C GLU A 227 20.24 14.13 -2.31
N LYS A 228 19.24 14.97 -2.05
CA LYS A 228 18.49 15.68 -3.07
C LYS A 228 19.06 17.08 -3.25
N GLU A 229 19.46 17.42 -4.48
CA GLU A 229 19.78 18.79 -4.86
C GLU A 229 18.50 19.58 -5.12
N LEU A 230 18.46 20.79 -4.62
CA LEU A 230 17.32 21.72 -4.65
C LEU A 230 17.80 23.12 -4.99
N ASP A 231 16.87 24.03 -5.29
CA ASP A 231 17.15 25.45 -5.51
C ASP A 231 15.95 26.27 -5.00
N VAL A 232 15.83 26.32 -3.66
CA VAL A 232 14.69 26.98 -2.98
C VAL A 232 15.21 28.12 -2.12
N THR A 233 14.79 29.36 -2.44
CA THR A 233 15.10 30.54 -1.66
C THR A 233 13.90 30.90 -0.77
N PHE A 234 14.17 31.31 0.48
CA PHE A 234 13.17 31.65 1.47
C PHE A 234 13.71 32.74 2.42
N GLU A 235 12.86 33.30 3.24
CA GLU A 235 13.27 34.20 4.32
C GLU A 235 13.68 33.41 5.57
N ARG A 236 14.61 33.94 6.37
CA ARG A 236 15.00 33.30 7.64
C ARG A 236 13.80 33.12 8.54
N GLY A 237 13.72 31.95 9.18
CA GLY A 237 12.58 31.59 10.00
C GLY A 237 11.42 31.00 9.21
N ALA A 238 11.63 30.67 7.93
CA ALA A 238 10.65 29.97 7.11
C ALA A 238 10.23 28.63 7.74
N ASP A 239 8.95 28.32 7.67
CA ASP A 239 8.45 27.01 8.09
C ASP A 239 9.00 25.90 7.18
N PHE A 240 9.49 24.84 7.78
CA PHE A 240 10.02 23.68 7.09
C PHE A 240 9.27 22.42 7.52
N ASP A 241 8.51 21.87 6.60
CA ASP A 241 7.61 20.74 6.85
C ASP A 241 7.96 19.54 5.98
N ILE A 242 7.97 18.35 6.60
CA ILE A 242 8.14 17.08 5.92
C ILE A 242 6.99 16.17 6.30
N LEU A 243 6.06 15.94 5.37
CA LEU A 243 4.97 14.98 5.54
C LEU A 243 5.44 13.62 5.05
N MET A 244 5.67 12.70 5.99
CA MET A 244 6.04 11.32 5.69
C MET A 244 4.81 10.43 5.68
N GLU A 245 4.81 9.48 4.76
CA GLU A 245 3.79 8.44 4.63
C GLU A 245 4.40 7.06 4.85
N ASN A 246 3.75 6.25 5.68
CA ASN A 246 3.96 4.81 5.75
C ASN A 246 3.10 4.16 4.67
N MET A 247 3.71 3.69 3.60
CA MET A 247 3.00 3.12 2.45
C MET A 247 2.69 1.63 2.58
N GLY A 248 3.08 1.02 3.68
CA GLY A 248 2.88 -0.40 3.98
C GLY A 248 4.13 -1.04 4.58
N ARG A 249 3.95 -1.98 5.50
CA ARG A 249 5.07 -2.70 6.10
C ARG A 249 5.47 -3.86 5.23
N VAL A 250 6.78 -4.04 5.05
CA VAL A 250 7.31 -5.15 4.26
C VAL A 250 6.97 -6.47 4.94
N ASN A 251 6.19 -7.30 4.27
CA ASN A 251 5.81 -8.64 4.72
C ASN A 251 6.50 -9.74 3.93
N PHE A 252 7.20 -9.40 2.85
CA PHE A 252 7.99 -10.34 2.06
C PHE A 252 9.22 -9.66 1.46
N GLY A 253 10.38 -10.36 1.53
CA GLY A 253 11.66 -9.91 0.95
C GLY A 253 12.71 -9.52 1.99
N PRO A 254 13.86 -8.96 1.55
CA PRO A 254 15.05 -8.79 2.40
C PRO A 254 14.94 -7.76 3.52
N ARG A 255 13.95 -6.86 3.49
CA ARG A 255 13.85 -5.76 4.47
C ARG A 255 12.76 -5.92 5.53
N MET A 256 12.31 -7.13 5.80
CA MET A 256 11.25 -7.36 6.80
C MET A 256 11.62 -6.91 8.22
N GLU A 257 12.88 -6.94 8.61
CA GLU A 257 13.34 -6.46 9.91
C GLU A 257 13.59 -4.95 9.98
N HIS A 258 13.64 -4.25 8.85
CA HIS A 258 13.92 -2.82 8.76
C HIS A 258 12.64 -2.01 8.62
N GLN A 259 11.78 -2.03 9.66
CA GLN A 259 10.43 -1.47 9.60
C GLN A 259 10.28 -0.13 10.31
N ARG A 260 11.30 0.70 10.34
CA ARG A 260 11.18 2.07 10.85
C ARG A 260 10.58 2.96 9.79
N LYS A 261 9.41 3.53 10.10
CA LYS A 261 8.69 4.45 9.23
C LYS A 261 8.83 5.88 9.73
N GLY A 262 8.65 6.85 8.81
CA GLY A 262 9.01 8.24 9.06
C GLY A 262 10.52 8.46 8.94
N ILE A 263 11.12 9.32 9.77
CA ILE A 263 12.54 9.64 9.78
C ILE A 263 13.19 9.01 11.02
N GLY A 264 14.06 8.04 10.81
CA GLY A 264 14.64 7.23 11.89
C GLY A 264 15.86 7.84 12.57
N GLN A 265 16.60 8.75 11.91
CA GLN A 265 17.85 9.27 12.42
C GLN A 265 17.94 10.80 12.44
N CYS A 266 18.10 11.44 11.30
CA CYS A 266 18.22 12.91 11.22
C CYS A 266 17.85 13.47 9.83
N VAL A 267 17.74 14.78 9.78
CA VAL A 267 17.61 15.57 8.56
C VAL A 267 18.87 16.45 8.43
N GLN A 268 19.44 16.48 7.24
CA GLN A 268 20.53 17.40 6.90
C GLN A 268 20.01 18.43 5.87
N VAL A 269 20.23 19.68 6.19
CA VAL A 269 20.00 20.85 5.32
C VAL A 269 21.37 21.40 4.95
N ASN A 270 21.68 21.50 3.66
CA ASN A 270 22.96 21.99 3.14
C ASN A 270 24.20 21.34 3.79
N GLY A 271 24.10 20.04 4.10
CA GLY A 271 25.16 19.27 4.74
C GLY A 271 25.26 19.38 6.27
N HIS A 272 24.44 20.21 6.91
CA HIS A 272 24.39 20.39 8.36
C HIS A 272 23.18 19.69 8.97
N MET A 273 23.35 19.09 10.16
CA MET A 273 22.23 18.50 10.89
C MET A 273 21.25 19.58 11.31
N HIS A 274 20.00 19.39 10.95
CA HIS A 274 18.90 20.27 11.31
C HIS A 274 18.19 19.76 12.56
N ASN A 275 17.93 20.66 13.51
CA ASN A 275 17.44 20.34 14.86
C ASN A 275 16.10 21.04 15.14
N HIS A 276 15.51 20.73 16.32
CA HIS A 276 14.29 21.33 16.86
C HIS A 276 13.04 20.99 16.04
N TRP A 277 12.60 19.76 16.20
CA TRP A 277 11.42 19.23 15.48
C TRP A 277 10.19 19.14 16.39
N LYS A 278 9.06 19.56 15.84
CA LYS A 278 7.72 19.22 16.31
C LYS A 278 7.17 18.11 15.41
N GLN A 279 6.70 17.04 16.00
CA GLN A 279 6.27 15.84 15.27
C GLN A 279 4.80 15.57 15.57
N TYR A 280 3.99 15.58 14.55
CA TYR A 280 2.55 15.33 14.62
C TYR A 280 2.26 13.94 14.08
N THR A 281 1.87 13.01 14.96
CA THR A 281 1.43 11.68 14.57
C THR A 281 0.04 11.75 13.95
N LEU A 282 -0.16 11.19 12.78
CA LEU A 282 -1.38 11.27 12.00
C LEU A 282 -1.85 9.87 11.55
N PRO A 283 -2.26 9.01 12.49
CA PRO A 283 -2.87 7.73 12.14
C PRO A 283 -4.26 7.90 11.50
N LEU A 284 -4.85 9.09 11.65
CA LEU A 284 -6.16 9.50 11.15
C LEU A 284 -7.35 8.72 11.77
N ASP A 285 -7.15 8.15 12.96
CA ASP A 285 -8.20 7.44 13.71
C ASP A 285 -9.26 8.38 14.29
N ASN A 286 -9.04 9.69 14.24
CA ASN A 286 -9.87 10.73 14.83
C ASN A 286 -10.31 11.78 13.79
N ILE A 287 -10.55 11.33 12.55
CA ILE A 287 -10.90 12.19 11.42
C ILE A 287 -12.18 13.03 11.65
N GLU A 288 -13.03 12.60 12.57
CA GLU A 288 -14.23 13.35 13.00
C GLU A 288 -13.90 14.70 13.67
N LYS A 289 -12.66 14.89 14.13
CA LYS A 289 -12.19 16.16 14.71
C LYS A 289 -11.78 17.20 13.69
N VAL A 290 -11.75 16.85 12.40
CA VAL A 290 -11.39 17.80 11.34
C VAL A 290 -12.40 18.93 11.27
N ASP A 291 -11.93 20.14 11.55
CA ASP A 291 -12.74 21.37 11.46
C ASP A 291 -12.71 21.96 10.03
N PHE A 292 -13.74 21.65 9.25
CA PHE A 292 -13.88 22.13 7.88
C PHE A 292 -14.19 23.65 7.77
N SER A 293 -14.37 24.35 8.89
CA SER A 293 -14.50 25.82 8.87
C SER A 293 -13.16 26.57 8.74
N LYS A 294 -12.05 25.83 8.92
CA LYS A 294 -10.69 26.39 8.83
C LYS A 294 -10.24 26.56 7.37
N GLU A 295 -9.07 27.19 7.21
CA GLU A 295 -8.56 27.58 5.90
C GLU A 295 -8.24 26.41 4.98
N TYR A 296 -8.61 26.53 3.71
CA TYR A 296 -8.15 25.69 2.63
C TYR A 296 -7.22 26.46 1.69
N LYS A 297 -6.06 25.91 1.40
CA LYS A 297 -5.11 26.41 0.40
C LYS A 297 -4.94 25.33 -0.68
N GLU A 298 -5.11 25.75 -1.93
CA GLU A 298 -4.93 24.87 -3.08
C GLU A 298 -3.45 24.42 -3.19
N GLY A 299 -3.24 23.17 -3.64
CA GLY A 299 -1.91 22.57 -3.81
C GLY A 299 -1.29 22.01 -2.53
N LEU A 300 -1.97 22.12 -1.39
CA LEU A 300 -1.56 21.48 -0.12
C LEU A 300 -2.33 20.19 0.14
N PRO A 301 -1.77 19.26 0.92
CA PRO A 301 -2.52 18.14 1.47
C PRO A 301 -3.76 18.62 2.21
N GLY A 302 -4.90 17.99 2.00
CA GLY A 302 -6.15 18.43 2.62
C GLY A 302 -7.17 17.34 2.76
N PHE A 303 -8.20 17.65 3.53
CA PHE A 303 -9.38 16.82 3.73
C PHE A 303 -10.53 17.35 2.89
N TYR A 304 -11.29 16.40 2.33
CA TYR A 304 -12.42 16.70 1.47
C TYR A 304 -13.62 15.90 1.95
N ARG A 305 -14.78 16.55 2.07
CA ARG A 305 -16.03 15.89 2.46
C ARG A 305 -16.99 15.86 1.31
N PHE A 306 -17.50 14.66 1.03
CA PHE A 306 -18.54 14.39 0.07
C PHE A 306 -19.77 13.88 0.80
N THR A 307 -20.95 14.05 0.19
CA THR A 307 -22.19 13.47 0.69
C THR A 307 -22.94 12.89 -0.51
N VAL A 308 -23.41 11.67 -0.36
CA VAL A 308 -24.27 10.99 -1.35
C VAL A 308 -25.56 10.59 -0.69
N ASP A 309 -26.67 10.86 -1.37
CA ASP A 309 -27.99 10.37 -0.97
C ASP A 309 -28.26 9.06 -1.69
N ILE A 310 -28.45 7.98 -0.93
CA ILE A 310 -28.66 6.63 -1.44
C ILE A 310 -30.17 6.34 -1.46
N ASP A 311 -30.73 6.24 -2.63
CA ASP A 311 -32.15 5.89 -2.87
C ASP A 311 -32.40 4.37 -2.95
N GLU A 312 -31.40 3.62 -3.38
CA GLU A 312 -31.40 2.16 -3.47
C GLU A 312 -30.03 1.63 -3.09
N THR A 313 -29.98 0.66 -2.18
CA THR A 313 -28.73 0.02 -1.77
C THR A 313 -28.23 -0.91 -2.87
N ALA A 314 -26.99 -0.67 -3.32
CA ALA A 314 -26.29 -1.49 -4.29
C ALA A 314 -24.77 -1.29 -4.11
N ASP A 315 -23.98 -2.22 -4.62
CA ASP A 315 -22.53 -2.08 -4.65
C ASP A 315 -22.12 -0.97 -5.61
N THR A 316 -21.11 -0.22 -5.21
CA THR A 316 -20.55 0.88 -6.01
C THR A 316 -19.07 1.02 -5.71
N PHE A 317 -18.36 1.71 -6.57
CA PHE A 317 -16.92 1.96 -6.45
C PHE A 317 -16.67 3.46 -6.44
N LEU A 318 -15.66 3.88 -5.67
CA LEU A 318 -15.18 5.25 -5.70
C LEU A 318 -14.18 5.38 -6.85
N ASP A 319 -14.46 6.32 -7.75
CA ASP A 319 -13.56 6.68 -8.84
C ASP A 319 -12.87 8.01 -8.49
N PHE A 320 -11.55 7.94 -8.34
CA PHE A 320 -10.67 9.07 -8.05
C PHE A 320 -9.74 9.42 -9.22
N GLU A 321 -10.16 9.11 -10.46
CA GLU A 321 -9.41 9.53 -11.63
C GLU A 321 -9.15 11.06 -11.61
N GLY A 322 -7.90 11.45 -11.83
CA GLY A 322 -7.47 12.85 -11.75
C GLY A 322 -7.16 13.38 -10.34
N TRP A 323 -7.44 12.63 -9.28
CA TRP A 323 -6.94 12.89 -7.94
C TRP A 323 -5.50 12.39 -7.81
N GLY A 324 -4.72 13.00 -6.93
CA GLY A 324 -3.38 12.51 -6.63
C GLY A 324 -3.41 11.25 -5.75
N LYS A 325 -2.57 11.20 -4.75
CA LYS A 325 -2.53 10.13 -3.76
C LYS A 325 -3.31 10.52 -2.51
N GLY A 326 -4.05 9.60 -1.93
CA GLY A 326 -4.84 9.83 -0.73
C GLY A 326 -5.41 8.54 -0.15
N CYS A 327 -6.32 8.68 0.81
CA CYS A 327 -7.08 7.59 1.44
C CYS A 327 -8.52 8.06 1.71
N VAL A 328 -9.43 7.09 1.88
CA VAL A 328 -10.84 7.28 2.22
C VAL A 328 -11.19 6.50 3.47
#